data_64dbdbd0da2277cc0d80dc814f66cc7c
#
_entry.id   64dbdbd0da2277cc0d80dc814f66cc7c
#
_cell.length_a   1.000
_cell.length_b   1.000
_cell.length_c   1.000
_cell.angle_alpha   90.00
_cell.angle_beta   90.00
_cell.angle_gamma   90.00
#
_symmetry.space_group_name_H-M   'P 1'
#
loop_
_entity.id
_entity.type
_entity.pdbx_description
1 polymer ?
#
loop_
_entity_poly.entity_id
_entity_poly.type
_entity_poly.pdbx_seq_one_letter_code
_entity_poly.pdbx_strand_id
1 'polypeptide(L)'
;MPCLKGRPALCEPGAQANASGSLLGGGRRVHIGDEPLNHHIGVSCFADHAVVSRRSCIRIDADITHREAALFGCAVLTGAGAVINRAALTPGDTAAVVGLGGVGLSALLACVASGARRIVAVDLSDDKLALARQLGATHLVNPRSIASDADLIDAAGGRVDFGFDMAGAVPAFETAYKLTDRGGATITSGLPNPSQGFKLPLSQMVGEEREIRGSYLGSGVPTVDTARYIGLYQEGRLPVDKLLGETFTLSQINEGFDHLASGNGLRDAIVFD
;
A
#
# COMPACT_ATOMS: atom_id res chain seq x y z
N MET A 1 15.70 5.15 -19.56
CA MET A 1 15.21 4.10 -18.64
C MET A 1 14.66 4.75 -17.37
N PRO A 2 13.52 4.34 -16.85
CA PRO A 2 12.91 4.95 -15.63
C PRO A 2 13.84 4.93 -14.41
N CYS A 3 14.61 3.85 -14.20
CA CYS A 3 15.54 3.74 -13.08
C CYS A 3 16.64 4.83 -13.08
N LEU A 4 17.12 5.27 -14.25
CA LEU A 4 18.07 6.38 -14.36
C LEU A 4 17.46 7.75 -14.03
N LYS A 5 16.13 7.83 -14.01
CA LYS A 5 15.36 9.01 -13.63
C LYS A 5 14.87 8.94 -12.17
N GLY A 6 15.46 8.08 -11.33
CA GLY A 6 15.04 7.89 -9.94
C GLY A 6 13.68 7.19 -9.75
N ARG A 7 13.21 6.44 -10.76
CA ARG A 7 11.93 5.73 -10.71
C ARG A 7 12.09 4.21 -10.96
N PRO A 8 12.83 3.49 -10.10
CA PRO A 8 13.16 2.07 -10.33
C PRO A 8 11.92 1.16 -10.31
N ALA A 9 10.86 1.53 -9.59
CA ALA A 9 9.59 0.79 -9.58
C ALA A 9 8.96 0.66 -10.98
N LEU A 10 9.27 1.55 -11.91
CA LEU A 10 8.78 1.54 -13.30
C LEU A 10 9.77 0.86 -14.27
N CYS A 11 10.53 -0.13 -13.81
CA CYS A 11 11.49 -0.88 -14.64
C CYS A 11 10.74 -1.76 -15.65
N GLU A 12 10.79 -1.39 -16.93
CA GLU A 12 10.12 -2.16 -18.00
C GLU A 12 10.64 -3.59 -18.15
N PRO A 13 11.97 -3.86 -18.20
CA PRO A 13 12.48 -5.23 -18.23
C PRO A 13 12.04 -6.06 -17.01
N GLY A 14 11.99 -5.44 -15.82
CA GLY A 14 11.51 -6.10 -14.60
C GLY A 14 10.04 -6.45 -14.68
N ALA A 15 9.21 -5.54 -15.19
CA ALA A 15 7.78 -5.80 -15.39
C ALA A 15 7.53 -6.93 -16.40
N GLN A 16 8.29 -6.96 -17.50
CA GLN A 16 8.21 -8.04 -18.50
C GLN A 16 8.62 -9.40 -17.91
N ALA A 17 9.73 -9.45 -17.16
CA ALA A 17 10.19 -10.67 -16.51
C ALA A 17 9.14 -11.18 -15.49
N ASN A 18 8.55 -10.29 -14.70
CA ASN A 18 7.49 -10.66 -13.76
C ASN A 18 6.23 -11.17 -14.47
N ALA A 19 5.80 -10.51 -15.54
CA ALA A 19 4.63 -10.94 -16.33
C ALA A 19 4.83 -12.32 -16.97
N SER A 20 6.06 -12.65 -17.39
CA SER A 20 6.40 -13.96 -17.94
C SER A 20 6.71 -15.03 -16.88
N GLY A 21 6.72 -14.67 -15.59
CA GLY A 21 7.11 -15.56 -14.51
C GLY A 21 8.58 -16.00 -14.57
N SER A 22 9.45 -15.21 -15.18
CA SER A 22 10.88 -15.49 -15.31
C SER A 22 11.73 -14.59 -14.43
N LEU A 23 13.00 -14.93 -14.27
CA LEU A 23 14.01 -14.03 -13.71
C LEU A 23 14.42 -12.97 -14.75
N LEU A 24 14.89 -11.82 -14.29
CA LEU A 24 15.36 -10.74 -15.17
C LEU A 24 16.52 -11.18 -16.08
N GLY A 25 17.35 -12.13 -15.62
CA GLY A 25 18.41 -12.76 -16.43
C GLY A 25 17.94 -13.94 -17.28
N GLY A 26 16.63 -14.19 -17.33
CA GLY A 26 16.03 -15.30 -18.03
C GLY A 26 15.90 -16.58 -17.19
N GLY A 27 15.04 -17.48 -17.64
CA GLY A 27 14.83 -18.81 -17.05
C GLY A 27 13.94 -18.81 -15.81
N ARG A 28 13.56 -20.04 -15.41
CA ARG A 28 12.82 -20.36 -14.18
C ARG A 28 13.63 -21.39 -13.41
N ARG A 29 13.71 -21.23 -12.09
CA ARG A 29 14.55 -22.08 -11.21
C ARG A 29 13.74 -22.87 -10.19
N VAL A 30 12.44 -22.61 -10.09
CA VAL A 30 11.54 -23.34 -9.20
C VAL A 30 10.79 -24.36 -10.05
N HIS A 31 10.72 -25.62 -9.58
CA HIS A 31 10.10 -26.72 -10.30
C HIS A 31 9.27 -27.58 -9.36
N ILE A 32 8.26 -28.24 -9.88
CA ILE A 32 7.58 -29.40 -9.28
C ILE A 32 7.89 -30.59 -10.17
N GLY A 33 8.75 -31.50 -9.74
CA GLY A 33 9.31 -32.50 -10.64
C GLY A 33 10.07 -31.83 -11.78
N ASP A 34 9.68 -32.13 -13.01
CA ASP A 34 10.26 -31.53 -14.24
C ASP A 34 9.51 -30.28 -14.72
N GLU A 35 8.40 -29.93 -14.09
CA GLU A 35 7.57 -28.78 -14.50
C GLU A 35 8.06 -27.47 -13.91
N PRO A 36 8.46 -26.48 -14.74
CA PRO A 36 8.94 -25.20 -14.24
C PRO A 36 7.78 -24.33 -13.75
N LEU A 37 7.95 -23.75 -12.55
CA LEU A 37 7.02 -22.80 -11.94
C LEU A 37 7.42 -21.35 -12.23
N ASN A 38 6.43 -20.47 -12.21
CA ASN A 38 6.65 -19.05 -12.34
C ASN A 38 7.30 -18.46 -11.09
N HIS A 39 8.29 -17.61 -11.29
CA HIS A 39 8.79 -16.75 -10.22
C HIS A 39 7.81 -15.61 -9.91
N HIS A 40 7.63 -15.30 -8.63
CA HIS A 40 6.89 -14.12 -8.20
C HIS A 40 7.86 -12.99 -7.88
N ILE A 41 7.81 -11.93 -8.68
CA ILE A 41 8.60 -10.68 -8.55
C ILE A 41 10.13 -10.94 -8.47
N GLY A 42 10.61 -12.09 -8.99
CA GLY A 42 12.01 -12.46 -8.99
C GLY A 42 12.60 -12.86 -7.63
N VAL A 43 11.77 -13.06 -6.61
CA VAL A 43 12.20 -13.43 -5.24
C VAL A 43 11.65 -14.77 -4.78
N SER A 44 10.33 -15.01 -4.79
CA SER A 44 9.71 -16.30 -4.38
C SER A 44 10.22 -16.79 -3.02
N CYS A 45 10.08 -15.97 -1.96
CA CYS A 45 10.74 -16.16 -0.67
C CYS A 45 9.95 -16.98 0.36
N PHE A 46 8.82 -17.63 0.01
CA PHE A 46 8.20 -18.64 0.89
C PHE A 46 8.94 -19.98 0.74
N ALA A 47 10.16 -20.01 1.22
CA ALA A 47 11.07 -21.14 1.10
C ALA A 47 12.20 -21.01 2.13
N ASP A 48 12.78 -22.16 2.57
CA ASP A 48 13.94 -22.17 3.47
C ASP A 48 15.18 -21.52 2.84
N HIS A 49 15.29 -21.59 1.51
CA HIS A 49 16.37 -20.98 0.76
C HIS A 49 15.85 -20.29 -0.50
N ALA A 50 16.30 -19.08 -0.76
CA ALA A 50 15.99 -18.33 -1.97
C ALA A 50 17.27 -17.77 -2.60
N VAL A 51 17.36 -17.85 -3.93
CA VAL A 51 18.44 -17.21 -4.70
C VAL A 51 17.85 -15.97 -5.39
N VAL A 52 18.24 -14.82 -4.88
CA VAL A 52 17.68 -13.52 -5.33
C VAL A 52 18.76 -12.65 -5.93
N SER A 53 18.37 -11.71 -6.80
CA SER A 53 19.29 -10.70 -7.31
C SER A 53 19.79 -9.80 -6.16
N ARG A 54 21.10 -9.51 -6.12
CA ARG A 54 21.65 -8.52 -5.18
C ARG A 54 20.92 -7.16 -5.27
N ARG A 55 20.39 -6.81 -6.43
CA ARG A 55 19.65 -5.56 -6.63
C ARG A 55 18.25 -5.57 -6.00
N SER A 56 17.74 -6.75 -5.67
CA SER A 56 16.47 -6.91 -4.93
C SER A 56 16.67 -6.95 -3.41
N CYS A 57 17.92 -6.90 -2.93
CA CYS A 57 18.25 -6.90 -1.52
C CYS A 57 18.57 -5.47 -1.06
N ILE A 58 18.02 -5.11 0.08
CA ILE A 58 18.34 -3.87 0.79
C ILE A 58 18.94 -4.27 2.12
N ARG A 59 20.17 -3.83 2.38
CA ARG A 59 20.80 -4.01 3.67
C ARG A 59 20.12 -3.12 4.71
N ILE A 60 19.76 -3.70 5.83
CA ILE A 60 19.19 -3.01 6.98
C ILE A 60 20.25 -3.02 8.09
N ASP A 61 20.76 -1.85 8.41
CA ASP A 61 21.72 -1.61 9.49
C ASP A 61 21.00 -0.94 10.68
N ALA A 62 19.91 -1.57 11.15
CA ALA A 62 19.08 -1.05 12.21
C ALA A 62 18.73 -2.18 13.20
N ASP A 63 18.58 -1.82 14.46
CA ASP A 63 18.11 -2.75 15.49
C ASP A 63 16.59 -2.88 15.41
N ILE A 64 16.15 -3.74 14.51
CA ILE A 64 14.73 -4.11 14.30
C ILE A 64 14.64 -5.62 14.10
N THR A 65 13.54 -6.23 14.51
CA THR A 65 13.30 -7.65 14.32
C THR A 65 13.08 -8.01 12.84
N HIS A 66 13.32 -9.25 12.45
CA HIS A 66 13.01 -9.72 11.08
C HIS A 66 11.52 -9.56 10.72
N ARG A 67 10.62 -9.71 11.69
CA ARG A 67 9.18 -9.51 11.50
C ARG A 67 8.85 -8.05 11.16
N GLU A 68 9.43 -7.11 11.88
CA GLU A 68 9.28 -5.67 11.58
C GLU A 68 9.90 -5.33 10.23
N ALA A 69 11.11 -5.85 9.96
CA ALA A 69 11.80 -5.65 8.69
C ALA A 69 10.98 -6.10 7.48
N ALA A 70 10.25 -7.20 7.59
CA ALA A 70 9.39 -7.72 6.52
C ALA A 70 8.28 -6.75 6.09
N LEU A 71 7.82 -5.87 6.98
CA LEU A 71 6.79 -4.86 6.67
C LEU A 71 7.27 -3.83 5.64
N PHE A 72 8.57 -3.51 5.66
CA PHE A 72 9.16 -2.47 4.81
C PHE A 72 9.35 -2.91 3.35
N GLY A 73 9.30 -4.21 3.06
CA GLY A 73 9.51 -4.73 1.70
C GLY A 73 8.41 -4.40 0.70
N CYS A 74 7.18 -4.17 1.15
CA CYS A 74 6.04 -3.92 0.29
C CYS A 74 5.05 -2.91 0.90
N ALA A 75 4.38 -3.27 2.00
CA ALA A 75 3.23 -2.50 2.51
C ALA A 75 3.61 -1.08 2.92
N VAL A 76 4.70 -0.95 3.69
CA VAL A 76 5.17 0.36 4.16
C VAL A 76 5.72 1.20 3.00
N LEU A 77 6.54 0.61 2.13
CA LEU A 77 7.03 1.31 0.94
C LEU A 77 5.87 1.84 0.09
N THR A 78 4.84 1.02 -0.12
CA THR A 78 3.70 1.40 -0.96
C THR A 78 2.85 2.48 -0.29
N GLY A 79 2.41 2.24 0.93
CA GLY A 79 1.49 3.15 1.64
C GLY A 79 2.16 4.46 2.04
N ALA A 80 3.29 4.41 2.74
CA ALA A 80 4.01 5.60 3.14
C ALA A 80 4.54 6.38 1.92
N GLY A 81 5.03 5.68 0.89
CA GLY A 81 5.50 6.32 -0.32
C GLY A 81 4.40 7.00 -1.14
N ALA A 82 3.18 6.47 -1.14
CA ALA A 82 2.04 7.13 -1.77
C ALA A 82 1.78 8.50 -1.14
N VAL A 83 1.91 8.61 0.18
CA VAL A 83 1.71 9.87 0.93
C VAL A 83 2.93 10.79 0.77
N ILE A 84 4.12 10.29 1.09
CA ILE A 84 5.32 11.11 1.22
C ILE A 84 5.91 11.48 -0.15
N ASN A 85 6.00 10.50 -1.07
CA ASN A 85 6.67 10.71 -2.35
C ASN A 85 5.69 11.10 -3.47
N ARG A 86 4.47 10.50 -3.49
CA ARG A 86 3.56 10.70 -4.62
C ARG A 86 2.58 11.85 -4.40
N ALA A 87 1.97 11.94 -3.24
CA ALA A 87 1.15 13.08 -2.85
C ALA A 87 2.01 14.28 -2.47
N ALA A 88 3.17 14.04 -1.84
CA ALA A 88 4.00 15.03 -1.19
C ALA A 88 3.21 15.82 -0.12
N LEU A 89 2.43 15.08 0.69
CA LEU A 89 1.56 15.64 1.72
C LEU A 89 2.38 16.45 2.72
N THR A 90 1.90 17.64 3.05
CA THR A 90 2.54 18.58 3.96
C THR A 90 1.71 18.83 5.22
N PRO A 91 2.33 19.35 6.31
CA PRO A 91 1.59 19.68 7.52
C PRO A 91 0.42 20.64 7.25
N GLY A 92 -0.75 20.29 7.77
CA GLY A 92 -1.98 21.07 7.58
C GLY A 92 -2.89 20.57 6.47
N ASP A 93 -2.40 19.72 5.56
CA ASP A 93 -3.23 19.09 4.54
C ASP A 93 -4.26 18.12 5.16
N THR A 94 -5.26 17.77 4.37
CA THR A 94 -6.30 16.79 4.72
C THR A 94 -6.22 15.56 3.82
N ALA A 95 -6.48 14.39 4.39
CA ALA A 95 -6.37 13.12 3.68
C ALA A 95 -7.56 12.20 3.97
N ALA A 96 -7.97 11.42 2.96
CA ALA A 96 -8.85 10.26 3.12
C ALA A 96 -8.11 9.01 2.66
N VAL A 97 -8.11 7.96 3.49
CA VAL A 97 -7.51 6.66 3.18
C VAL A 97 -8.62 5.63 3.06
N VAL A 98 -8.82 5.10 1.87
CA VAL A 98 -9.87 4.13 1.54
C VAL A 98 -9.25 2.74 1.39
N GLY A 99 -9.70 1.82 2.26
CA GLY A 99 -9.13 0.48 2.40
C GLY A 99 -8.01 0.46 3.46
N LEU A 100 -8.29 -0.18 4.59
CA LEU A 100 -7.41 -0.23 5.77
C LEU A 100 -6.72 -1.59 5.94
N GLY A 101 -6.26 -2.16 4.83
CA GLY A 101 -5.29 -3.26 4.86
C GLY A 101 -3.89 -2.74 5.21
N GLY A 102 -2.87 -3.60 5.15
CA GLY A 102 -1.50 -3.23 5.52
C GLY A 102 -0.94 -2.01 4.75
N VAL A 103 -1.31 -1.85 3.47
CA VAL A 103 -0.91 -0.67 2.67
C VAL A 103 -1.66 0.58 3.13
N GLY A 104 -2.98 0.49 3.34
CA GLY A 104 -3.79 1.62 3.76
C GLY A 104 -3.45 2.12 5.16
N LEU A 105 -3.26 1.21 6.11
CA LEU A 105 -2.81 1.59 7.45
C LEU A 105 -1.40 2.21 7.44
N SER A 106 -0.50 1.72 6.56
CA SER A 106 0.81 2.36 6.35
C SER A 106 0.68 3.78 5.78
N ALA A 107 -0.28 4.00 4.86
CA ALA A 107 -0.57 5.34 4.34
C ALA A 107 -1.17 6.25 5.44
N LEU A 108 -2.07 5.72 6.28
CA LEU A 108 -2.64 6.44 7.40
C LEU A 108 -1.55 6.89 8.38
N LEU A 109 -0.66 5.98 8.79
CA LEU A 109 0.48 6.32 9.66
C LEU A 109 1.37 7.38 9.02
N ALA A 110 1.60 7.31 7.71
CA ALA A 110 2.38 8.32 6.99
C ALA A 110 1.67 9.69 6.94
N CYS A 111 0.33 9.73 6.81
CA CYS A 111 -0.43 10.97 6.93
C CYS A 111 -0.25 11.61 8.32
N VAL A 112 -0.28 10.79 9.40
CA VAL A 112 0.00 11.26 10.76
C VAL A 112 1.43 11.79 10.87
N ALA A 113 2.41 11.01 10.42
CA ALA A 113 3.84 11.39 10.47
C ALA A 113 4.15 12.65 9.66
N SER A 114 3.39 12.91 8.59
CA SER A 114 3.52 14.11 7.74
C SER A 114 2.74 15.33 8.27
N GLY A 115 1.98 15.19 9.37
CA GLY A 115 1.27 16.30 9.99
C GLY A 115 -0.07 16.67 9.35
N ALA A 116 -0.76 15.70 8.73
CA ALA A 116 -2.12 15.92 8.23
C ALA A 116 -3.05 16.38 9.38
N ARG A 117 -3.79 17.47 9.17
CA ARG A 117 -4.70 18.03 10.20
C ARG A 117 -6.01 17.27 10.33
N ARG A 118 -6.43 16.58 9.26
CA ARG A 118 -7.61 15.70 9.23
C ARG A 118 -7.30 14.47 8.42
N ILE A 119 -7.61 13.31 9.00
CA ILE A 119 -7.39 12.00 8.38
C ILE A 119 -8.69 11.23 8.46
N VAL A 120 -9.30 11.00 7.31
CA VAL A 120 -10.53 10.20 7.16
C VAL A 120 -10.14 8.78 6.83
N ALA A 121 -10.50 7.84 7.68
CA ALA A 121 -10.31 6.41 7.45
C ALA A 121 -11.62 5.79 6.93
N VAL A 122 -11.54 5.08 5.81
CA VAL A 122 -12.71 4.46 5.16
C VAL A 122 -12.47 2.98 4.96
N ASP A 123 -13.29 2.13 5.55
CA ASP A 123 -13.25 0.66 5.37
C ASP A 123 -14.63 0.04 5.63
N LEU A 124 -14.84 -1.17 5.14
CA LEU A 124 -16.06 -1.95 5.36
C LEU A 124 -16.07 -2.67 6.74
N SER A 125 -14.92 -2.78 7.39
CA SER A 125 -14.72 -3.42 8.70
C SER A 125 -14.67 -2.38 9.82
N ASP A 126 -15.59 -2.48 10.77
CA ASP A 126 -15.62 -1.60 11.93
C ASP A 126 -14.41 -1.82 12.85
N ASP A 127 -13.86 -3.04 12.92
CA ASP A 127 -12.65 -3.34 13.69
C ASP A 127 -11.43 -2.60 13.10
N LYS A 128 -11.28 -2.56 11.77
CA LYS A 128 -10.22 -1.81 11.11
C LYS A 128 -10.40 -0.31 11.29
N LEU A 129 -11.62 0.17 11.29
CA LEU A 129 -11.93 1.57 11.61
C LEU A 129 -11.57 1.92 13.05
N ALA A 130 -11.88 1.03 14.01
CA ALA A 130 -11.50 1.20 15.41
C ALA A 130 -9.97 1.25 15.59
N LEU A 131 -9.23 0.37 14.89
CA LEU A 131 -7.77 0.42 14.86
C LEU A 131 -7.26 1.72 14.23
N ALA A 132 -7.83 2.14 13.11
CA ALA A 132 -7.44 3.40 12.45
C ALA A 132 -7.61 4.61 13.38
N ARG A 133 -8.65 4.62 14.23
CA ARG A 133 -8.83 5.64 15.27
C ARG A 133 -7.66 5.67 16.25
N GLN A 134 -7.24 4.50 16.72
CA GLN A 134 -6.10 4.39 17.64
C GLN A 134 -4.78 4.84 16.99
N LEU A 135 -4.67 4.65 15.66
CA LEU A 135 -3.50 5.04 14.86
C LEU A 135 -3.52 6.51 14.41
N GLY A 136 -4.56 7.29 14.77
CA GLY A 136 -4.60 8.73 14.52
C GLY A 136 -5.60 9.22 13.48
N ALA A 137 -6.50 8.35 12.99
CA ALA A 137 -7.61 8.81 12.16
C ALA A 137 -8.54 9.73 12.96
N THR A 138 -8.94 10.85 12.36
CA THR A 138 -9.83 11.83 13.00
C THR A 138 -11.30 11.55 12.70
N HIS A 139 -11.60 10.98 11.52
CA HIS A 139 -12.94 10.61 11.06
C HIS A 139 -12.94 9.18 10.58
N LEU A 140 -14.03 8.46 10.85
CA LEU A 140 -14.22 7.06 10.46
C LEU A 140 -15.48 6.97 9.61
N VAL A 141 -15.38 6.30 8.47
CA VAL A 141 -16.51 6.12 7.56
C VAL A 141 -16.60 4.65 7.15
N ASN A 142 -17.73 4.01 7.49
CA ASN A 142 -18.08 2.71 6.91
C ASN A 142 -19.03 2.95 5.74
N PRO A 143 -18.63 2.71 4.47
CA PRO A 143 -19.48 2.95 3.31
C PRO A 143 -20.82 2.20 3.33
N ARG A 144 -20.91 1.09 4.09
CA ARG A 144 -22.17 0.34 4.22
C ARG A 144 -23.28 1.13 4.92
N SER A 145 -22.93 2.13 5.73
CA SER A 145 -23.86 3.00 6.44
C SER A 145 -24.17 4.31 5.71
N ILE A 146 -23.59 4.51 4.53
CA ILE A 146 -23.72 5.75 3.74
C ILE A 146 -24.83 5.59 2.68
N ALA A 147 -25.80 6.48 2.68
CA ALA A 147 -26.92 6.45 1.74
C ALA A 147 -26.69 7.31 0.49
N SER A 148 -25.90 8.36 0.58
CA SER A 148 -25.64 9.29 -0.52
C SER A 148 -24.23 9.85 -0.51
N ASP A 149 -23.80 10.47 -1.62
CA ASP A 149 -22.51 11.17 -1.69
C ASP A 149 -22.46 12.37 -0.72
N ALA A 150 -23.59 12.99 -0.42
CA ALA A 150 -23.68 14.08 0.56
C ALA A 150 -23.40 13.54 1.98
N ASP A 151 -24.00 12.40 2.35
CA ASP A 151 -23.76 11.75 3.64
C ASP A 151 -22.31 11.29 3.77
N LEU A 152 -21.69 10.82 2.67
CA LEU A 152 -20.28 10.45 2.64
C LEU A 152 -19.38 11.65 2.98
N ILE A 153 -19.63 12.79 2.36
CA ILE A 153 -18.86 14.02 2.56
C ILE A 153 -19.07 14.55 3.98
N ASP A 154 -20.30 14.51 4.48
CA ASP A 154 -20.62 14.95 5.85
C ASP A 154 -19.94 14.07 6.90
N ALA A 155 -20.04 12.74 6.78
CA ALA A 155 -19.37 11.78 7.65
C ALA A 155 -17.84 11.93 7.66
N ALA A 156 -17.24 12.34 6.53
CA ALA A 156 -15.83 12.64 6.40
C ALA A 156 -15.43 14.02 6.98
N GLY A 157 -16.40 14.83 7.42
CA GLY A 157 -16.18 16.21 7.84
C GLY A 157 -15.78 17.14 6.71
N GLY A 158 -16.26 16.87 5.48
CA GLY A 158 -15.95 17.59 4.26
C GLY A 158 -14.96 16.85 3.35
N ARG A 159 -14.76 17.38 2.14
CA ARG A 159 -13.76 16.85 1.19
C ARG A 159 -12.33 17.11 1.66
N VAL A 160 -11.38 16.42 1.04
CA VAL A 160 -9.96 16.40 1.43
C VAL A 160 -9.05 16.81 0.28
N ASP A 161 -7.86 17.29 0.59
CA ASP A 161 -6.84 17.63 -0.41
C ASP A 161 -6.32 16.38 -1.13
N PHE A 162 -6.20 15.25 -0.41
CA PHE A 162 -5.69 14.00 -0.95
C PHE A 162 -6.61 12.81 -0.62
N GLY A 163 -7.17 12.17 -1.65
CA GLY A 163 -7.87 10.89 -1.53
C GLY A 163 -6.95 9.72 -1.89
N PHE A 164 -6.76 8.74 -1.01
CA PHE A 164 -5.92 7.57 -1.25
C PHE A 164 -6.78 6.32 -1.41
N ASP A 165 -6.74 5.68 -2.61
CA ASP A 165 -7.28 4.33 -2.81
C ASP A 165 -6.18 3.30 -2.56
N MET A 166 -6.36 2.51 -1.50
CA MET A 166 -5.46 1.45 -1.05
C MET A 166 -6.12 0.06 -1.07
N ALA A 167 -7.36 -0.02 -1.55
CA ALA A 167 -8.14 -1.27 -1.55
C ALA A 167 -8.00 -2.07 -2.85
N GLY A 168 -7.75 -1.42 -3.97
CA GLY A 168 -7.66 -2.09 -5.27
C GLY A 168 -9.01 -2.55 -5.83
N ALA A 169 -10.08 -1.85 -5.48
CA ALA A 169 -11.43 -2.10 -5.99
C ALA A 169 -12.03 -0.80 -6.56
N VAL A 170 -12.72 -0.90 -7.70
CA VAL A 170 -13.30 0.29 -8.36
C VAL A 170 -14.19 1.12 -7.42
N PRO A 171 -15.10 0.53 -6.59
CA PRO A 171 -15.92 1.32 -5.66
C PRO A 171 -15.08 2.07 -4.60
N ALA A 172 -13.93 1.52 -4.20
CA ALA A 172 -13.03 2.19 -3.26
C ALA A 172 -12.34 3.40 -3.91
N PHE A 173 -11.89 3.24 -5.16
CA PHE A 173 -11.36 4.36 -5.94
C PHE A 173 -12.41 5.46 -6.14
N GLU A 174 -13.65 5.09 -6.47
CA GLU A 174 -14.77 6.04 -6.60
C GLU A 174 -14.99 6.80 -5.30
N THR A 175 -14.95 6.13 -4.16
CA THR A 175 -15.08 6.74 -2.84
C THR A 175 -13.95 7.74 -2.58
N ALA A 176 -12.69 7.36 -2.85
CA ALA A 176 -11.54 8.24 -2.71
C ALA A 176 -11.67 9.48 -3.62
N TYR A 177 -12.11 9.28 -4.88
CA TYR A 177 -12.33 10.37 -5.84
C TYR A 177 -13.44 11.32 -5.39
N LYS A 178 -14.56 10.80 -4.88
CA LYS A 178 -15.68 11.62 -4.37
C LYS A 178 -15.29 12.47 -3.16
N LEU A 179 -14.44 11.92 -2.29
CA LEU A 179 -13.90 12.62 -1.12
C LEU A 179 -12.83 13.66 -1.47
N THR A 180 -12.18 13.56 -2.63
CA THR A 180 -11.16 14.54 -3.04
C THR A 180 -11.81 15.87 -3.40
N ASP A 181 -11.25 16.98 -2.90
CA ASP A 181 -11.77 18.32 -3.14
C ASP A 181 -11.32 18.91 -4.50
N ARG A 182 -11.79 20.09 -4.83
CA ARG A 182 -11.33 20.90 -5.96
C ARG A 182 -9.84 21.22 -5.79
N GLY A 183 -9.09 21.13 -6.88
CA GLY A 183 -7.64 21.28 -6.85
C GLY A 183 -6.89 20.14 -6.16
N GLY A 184 -7.63 19.17 -5.60
CA GLY A 184 -7.03 18.03 -4.89
C GLY A 184 -6.63 16.88 -5.81
N ALA A 185 -5.94 15.89 -5.25
CA ALA A 185 -5.46 14.73 -5.97
C ALA A 185 -5.97 13.41 -5.38
N THR A 186 -6.45 12.52 -6.26
CA THR A 186 -6.73 11.12 -5.91
C THR A 186 -5.54 10.26 -6.28
N ILE A 187 -4.95 9.58 -5.29
CA ILE A 187 -3.80 8.70 -5.45
C ILE A 187 -4.28 7.25 -5.34
N THR A 188 -4.01 6.43 -6.36
CA THR A 188 -4.32 5.00 -6.31
C THR A 188 -3.07 4.15 -6.33
N SER A 189 -2.97 3.23 -5.38
CA SER A 189 -2.00 2.14 -5.32
C SER A 189 -2.66 0.77 -5.46
N GLY A 190 -3.99 0.75 -5.52
CA GLY A 190 -4.77 -0.45 -5.73
C GLY A 190 -4.58 -1.04 -7.14
N LEU A 191 -4.63 -2.35 -7.24
CA LEU A 191 -4.55 -3.08 -8.51
C LEU A 191 -5.84 -3.88 -8.72
N PRO A 192 -6.92 -3.26 -9.22
CA PRO A 192 -8.16 -3.96 -9.55
C PRO A 192 -7.96 -4.92 -10.72
N ASN A 193 -8.93 -5.80 -10.95
CA ASN A 193 -8.93 -6.64 -12.13
C ASN A 193 -8.82 -5.77 -13.39
N PRO A 194 -7.91 -6.06 -14.33
CA PRO A 194 -7.67 -5.25 -15.53
C PRO A 194 -8.90 -5.05 -16.43
N SER A 195 -9.91 -5.92 -16.33
CA SER A 195 -11.18 -5.77 -17.07
C SER A 195 -12.12 -4.73 -16.46
N GLN A 196 -11.85 -4.27 -15.24
CA GLN A 196 -12.67 -3.28 -14.54
C GLN A 196 -12.11 -1.87 -14.77
N GLY A 197 -12.99 -0.88 -14.85
CA GLY A 197 -12.61 0.50 -15.07
C GLY A 197 -13.52 1.48 -14.35
N PHE A 198 -13.02 2.66 -14.15
CA PHE A 198 -13.76 3.81 -13.61
C PHE A 198 -14.19 4.74 -14.74
N LYS A 199 -15.46 5.17 -14.73
CA LYS A 199 -15.95 6.15 -15.69
C LYS A 199 -15.64 7.56 -15.19
N LEU A 200 -14.61 8.18 -15.77
CA LEU A 200 -14.15 9.51 -15.37
C LEU A 200 -15.08 10.61 -15.91
N PRO A 201 -15.65 11.47 -15.05
CA PRO A 201 -16.42 12.64 -15.46
C PRO A 201 -15.47 13.79 -15.89
N LEU A 202 -15.04 13.79 -17.15
CA LEU A 202 -14.00 14.70 -17.66
C LEU A 202 -14.32 16.19 -17.47
N SER A 203 -15.57 16.62 -17.67
CA SER A 203 -15.97 18.03 -17.48
C SER A 203 -15.81 18.47 -16.03
N GLN A 204 -16.13 17.60 -15.08
CA GLN A 204 -15.94 17.86 -13.66
C GLN A 204 -14.45 17.90 -13.31
N MET A 205 -13.67 16.93 -13.81
CA MET A 205 -12.22 16.90 -13.57
C MET A 205 -11.56 18.21 -14.01
N VAL A 206 -11.91 18.71 -15.20
CA VAL A 206 -11.37 19.99 -15.72
C VAL A 206 -11.89 21.18 -14.92
N GLY A 207 -13.21 21.25 -14.68
CA GLY A 207 -13.83 22.39 -13.99
C GLY A 207 -13.47 22.51 -12.51
N GLU A 208 -12.98 21.44 -11.91
CA GLU A 208 -12.53 21.39 -10.52
C GLU A 208 -11.01 21.23 -10.37
N GLU A 209 -10.26 21.22 -11.47
CA GLU A 209 -8.79 21.04 -11.50
C GLU A 209 -8.32 19.83 -10.69
N ARG A 210 -9.08 18.72 -10.71
CA ARG A 210 -8.74 17.52 -9.98
C ARG A 210 -7.65 16.71 -10.68
N GLU A 211 -6.78 16.07 -9.89
CA GLU A 211 -5.78 15.16 -10.40
C GLU A 211 -6.07 13.70 -10.02
N ILE A 212 -5.67 12.77 -10.90
CA ILE A 212 -5.58 11.34 -10.61
C ILE A 212 -4.13 10.91 -10.81
N ARG A 213 -3.54 10.32 -9.76
CA ARG A 213 -2.13 9.94 -9.76
C ARG A 213 -1.99 8.46 -9.39
N GLY A 214 -1.42 7.63 -10.29
CA GLY A 214 -1.01 6.27 -9.94
C GLY A 214 0.23 6.30 -9.05
N SER A 215 0.31 5.38 -8.07
CA SER A 215 1.46 5.16 -7.21
C SER A 215 1.81 3.67 -7.20
N TYR A 216 2.93 3.29 -7.78
CA TYR A 216 3.43 1.91 -7.79
C TYR A 216 4.63 1.79 -6.86
N LEU A 217 4.55 0.88 -5.87
CA LEU A 217 5.55 0.72 -4.79
C LEU A 217 5.94 2.06 -4.15
N GLY A 218 4.94 2.93 -3.90
CA GLY A 218 5.14 4.23 -3.28
C GLY A 218 5.89 5.26 -4.13
N SER A 219 6.05 5.01 -5.43
CA SER A 219 6.72 5.91 -6.40
C SER A 219 8.14 6.35 -6.00
N GLY A 220 8.78 5.63 -5.10
CA GLY A 220 10.07 5.96 -4.50
C GLY A 220 11.25 5.15 -5.02
N VAL A 221 12.36 5.29 -4.32
CA VAL A 221 13.59 4.52 -4.51
C VAL A 221 13.78 3.61 -3.29
N PRO A 222 13.49 2.30 -3.38
CA PRO A 222 13.44 1.41 -2.23
C PRO A 222 14.71 1.44 -1.35
N THR A 223 15.90 1.55 -1.95
CA THR A 223 17.18 1.62 -1.20
C THR A 223 17.34 2.90 -0.38
N VAL A 224 16.63 3.96 -0.71
CA VAL A 224 16.63 5.23 0.03
C VAL A 224 15.46 5.29 1.00
N ASP A 225 14.26 4.95 0.52
CA ASP A 225 13.03 5.12 1.28
C ASP A 225 12.89 4.09 2.41
N THR A 226 13.40 2.85 2.24
CA THR A 226 13.41 1.87 3.31
C THR A 226 14.17 2.39 4.54
N ALA A 227 15.39 2.91 4.34
CA ALA A 227 16.18 3.47 5.44
C ALA A 227 15.48 4.67 6.10
N ARG A 228 14.87 5.54 5.28
CA ARG A 228 14.10 6.70 5.76
C ARG A 228 12.90 6.28 6.63
N TYR A 229 12.14 5.29 6.18
CA TYR A 229 10.95 4.83 6.92
C TYR A 229 11.32 4.05 8.18
N ILE A 230 12.41 3.28 8.16
CA ILE A 230 12.96 2.64 9.36
C ILE A 230 13.39 3.70 10.39
N GLY A 231 14.06 4.77 9.95
CA GLY A 231 14.39 5.89 10.83
C GLY A 231 13.16 6.51 11.50
N LEU A 232 12.09 6.77 10.72
CA LEU A 232 10.82 7.26 11.27
C LEU A 232 10.17 6.26 12.24
N TYR A 233 10.32 4.95 11.99
CA TYR A 233 9.85 3.91 12.91
C TYR A 233 10.62 3.94 14.23
N GLN A 234 11.95 3.98 14.19
CA GLN A 234 12.80 4.04 15.37
C GLN A 234 12.57 5.31 16.20
N GLU A 235 12.21 6.41 15.57
CA GLU A 235 11.80 7.66 16.22
C GLU A 235 10.36 7.60 16.78
N GLY A 236 9.63 6.51 16.63
CA GLY A 236 8.23 6.36 17.03
C GLY A 236 7.22 7.16 16.19
N ARG A 237 7.66 7.77 15.08
CA ARG A 237 6.82 8.58 14.20
C ARG A 237 6.05 7.75 13.16
N LEU A 238 6.49 6.54 12.87
CA LEU A 238 5.85 5.60 11.95
C LEU A 238 5.73 4.22 12.61
N PRO A 239 4.85 4.01 13.60
CA PRO A 239 4.78 2.81 14.42
C PRO A 239 4.19 1.62 13.63
N VAL A 240 4.97 1.08 12.68
CA VAL A 240 4.55 0.00 11.78
C VAL A 240 4.42 -1.37 12.47
N ASP A 241 5.05 -1.57 13.63
CA ASP A 241 4.87 -2.73 14.50
C ASP A 241 3.41 -2.99 14.84
N LYS A 242 2.60 -1.93 14.97
CA LYS A 242 1.14 -2.02 15.19
C LYS A 242 0.37 -2.60 13.99
N LEU A 243 1.01 -2.79 12.86
CA LEU A 243 0.44 -3.43 11.68
C LEU A 243 0.70 -4.93 11.63
N LEU A 244 1.54 -5.46 12.51
CA LEU A 244 1.83 -6.89 12.60
C LEU A 244 0.57 -7.64 13.02
N GLY A 245 0.21 -8.63 12.22
CA GLY A 245 -0.86 -9.58 12.48
C GLY A 245 -0.34 -10.87 13.12
N GLU A 246 -0.97 -11.97 12.75
CA GLU A 246 -0.62 -13.29 13.24
C GLU A 246 0.70 -13.81 12.64
N THR A 247 1.22 -14.85 13.25
CA THR A 247 2.46 -15.48 12.85
C THR A 247 2.19 -16.94 12.54
N PHE A 248 2.65 -17.40 11.38
CA PHE A 248 2.52 -18.76 10.89
C PHE A 248 3.89 -19.33 10.56
N THR A 249 4.04 -20.64 10.66
CA THR A 249 5.20 -21.35 10.11
C THR A 249 5.04 -21.58 8.61
N LEU A 250 6.12 -21.94 7.91
CA LEU A 250 6.01 -22.27 6.48
C LEU A 250 5.04 -23.43 6.20
N SER A 251 4.95 -24.40 7.11
CA SER A 251 3.98 -25.52 6.98
C SER A 251 2.52 -25.07 7.12
N GLN A 252 2.27 -23.95 7.75
CA GLN A 252 0.95 -23.33 7.92
C GLN A 252 0.63 -22.26 6.87
N ILE A 253 1.39 -22.19 5.79
CA ILE A 253 1.23 -21.11 4.79
C ILE A 253 -0.19 -21.04 4.20
N ASN A 254 -0.86 -22.18 4.02
CA ASN A 254 -2.23 -22.22 3.52
C ASN A 254 -3.21 -21.63 4.54
N GLU A 255 -3.05 -21.92 5.83
CA GLU A 255 -3.83 -21.30 6.90
C GLU A 255 -3.63 -19.77 6.91
N GLY A 256 -2.38 -19.31 6.72
CA GLY A 256 -2.08 -17.88 6.61
C GLY A 256 -2.75 -17.23 5.39
N PHE A 257 -2.83 -17.91 4.24
CA PHE A 257 -3.57 -17.41 3.08
C PHE A 257 -5.08 -17.41 3.30
N ASP A 258 -5.63 -18.42 3.97
CA ASP A 258 -7.06 -18.47 4.32
C ASP A 258 -7.41 -17.34 5.29
N HIS A 259 -6.54 -17.08 6.28
CA HIS A 259 -6.69 -15.95 7.21
C HIS A 259 -6.65 -14.61 6.46
N LEU A 260 -5.70 -14.43 5.56
CA LEU A 260 -5.62 -13.24 4.69
C LEU A 260 -6.90 -13.07 3.85
N ALA A 261 -7.41 -14.16 3.25
CA ALA A 261 -8.60 -14.15 2.41
C ALA A 261 -9.88 -13.82 3.20
N SER A 262 -9.93 -14.14 4.50
CA SER A 262 -11.05 -13.77 5.38
C SER A 262 -11.19 -12.25 5.56
N GLY A 263 -10.14 -11.49 5.26
CA GLY A 263 -10.10 -10.04 5.43
C GLY A 263 -9.93 -9.56 6.87
N ASN A 264 -9.83 -10.47 7.85
CA ASN A 264 -9.70 -10.15 9.27
C ASN A 264 -8.25 -9.85 9.69
N GLY A 265 -7.27 -10.35 8.92
CA GLY A 265 -5.84 -10.14 9.19
C GLY A 265 -5.37 -8.72 8.88
N LEU A 266 -4.29 -8.33 9.53
CA LEU A 266 -3.52 -7.11 9.22
C LEU A 266 -2.36 -7.47 8.28
N ARG A 267 -1.15 -7.63 8.84
CA ARG A 267 0.05 -8.10 8.15
C ARG A 267 0.58 -9.33 8.87
N ASP A 268 0.09 -10.48 8.41
CA ASP A 268 0.56 -11.77 8.90
C ASP A 268 1.98 -12.05 8.41
N ALA A 269 2.74 -12.78 9.19
CA ALA A 269 4.12 -13.10 8.89
C ALA A 269 4.35 -14.62 8.92
N ILE A 270 5.07 -15.13 7.91
CA ILE A 270 5.67 -16.47 7.98
C ILE A 270 7.01 -16.35 8.69
N VAL A 271 7.22 -17.14 9.73
CA VAL A 271 8.48 -17.21 10.45
C VAL A 271 9.16 -18.54 10.16
N PHE A 272 10.48 -18.49 10.12
CA PHE A 272 11.37 -19.65 9.93
C PHE A 272 12.13 -19.87 11.24
N ASP A 273 12.26 -21.13 11.67
CA ASP A 273 13.00 -21.53 12.84
C ASP A 273 14.53 -21.39 12.62
#